data_46510b3f412dd7e7525ec59b6c9819a3
#
_entry.id   46510b3f412dd7e7525ec59b6c9819a3
#
_cell.length_a   1.000
_cell.length_b   1.000
_cell.length_c   1.000
_cell.angle_alpha   90.00
_cell.angle_beta   90.00
_cell.angle_gamma   90.00
#
_symmetry.space_group_name_H-M   'P 1'
#
loop_
_entity.id
_entity.type
_entity.pdbx_description
1 polymer ?
#
loop_
_entity_poly.entity_id
_entity_poly.type
_entity_poly.pdbx_seq_one_letter_code
_entity_poly.pdbx_strand_id
1 'polypeptide(L)'
;MLPPLSEAYGDEAPADLKSRLRQWARRTQLRLLFPRLKGMSIRQALRFSLSLVHVSDGPDRSQPLAETYGSRATGARADLPLDPLPLFLAALPQSLARLRHPERLKKHLFPPCLRVASVAAYEDAAYRQRLAVWRAHGNRLMYVQHGGNYGQVRVTCDTALVEYSQHAFGTWGWSEHAGSRGNFIPLPYPQIARIAGRWHGKNGRHLLFVGTEMPAYGYRLDAHPTPLQMIQYREDKQWFFEALGRSLQSRAFYRPYFDVPGALQDATWLLPRFPRVRLSTGPLTPQMLACRLLVLDHHGTTMLEALAANVPTVMFWTREAWPLTPESEALLDVLARAGIWFGTAEEAAAKVNQVWEDPV
;
A
#
# COMPACT_ATOMS: atom_id res chain seq x y z
N MET A 1 -17.83 25.12 0.22
CA MET A 1 -16.49 25.71 0.18
C MET A 1 -15.56 24.78 0.88
N LEU A 2 -14.50 24.30 0.23
CA LEU A 2 -13.47 23.51 0.90
C LEU A 2 -12.55 24.48 1.66
N PRO A 3 -12.10 24.16 2.89
CA PRO A 3 -11.14 25.00 3.61
C PRO A 3 -9.82 25.12 2.84
N PRO A 4 -9.09 26.22 3.00
CA PRO A 4 -7.80 26.39 2.35
C PRO A 4 -6.81 25.30 2.81
N LEU A 5 -5.97 24.83 1.90
CA LEU A 5 -4.99 23.75 2.12
C LEU A 5 -4.06 23.95 3.33
N SER A 6 -3.88 25.20 3.78
CA SER A 6 -3.10 25.55 4.98
C SER A 6 -3.76 25.12 6.29
N GLU A 7 -5.11 24.97 6.32
CA GLU A 7 -5.84 24.54 7.52
C GLU A 7 -5.95 23.01 7.60
N ALA A 8 -5.79 22.30 6.49
CA ALA A 8 -5.79 20.83 6.46
C ALA A 8 -4.48 20.20 6.98
N TYR A 9 -3.41 20.99 7.02
CA TYR A 9 -2.12 20.61 7.59
C TYR A 9 -1.81 21.57 8.75
N GLY A 10 -2.57 21.42 9.85
CA GLY A 10 -2.35 22.18 11.07
C GLY A 10 -0.89 22.08 11.54
N ASP A 11 -0.40 23.17 12.13
CA ASP A 11 0.93 23.28 12.70
C ASP A 11 1.23 22.02 13.55
N GLU A 12 2.29 21.29 13.16
CA GLU A 12 2.73 20.09 13.84
C GLU A 12 2.96 20.41 15.33
N ALA A 13 2.22 19.75 16.20
CA ALA A 13 2.53 19.73 17.61
C ALA A 13 4.02 19.34 17.81
N PRO A 14 4.75 19.91 18.78
CA PRO A 14 6.16 19.68 18.93
C PRO A 14 6.42 18.19 19.10
N ALA A 15 6.98 17.62 18.05
CA ALA A 15 7.30 16.21 17.97
C ALA A 15 8.26 15.82 19.09
N ASP A 16 7.95 14.78 19.82
CA ASP A 16 8.81 14.26 20.87
C ASP A 16 10.23 13.95 20.34
N LEU A 17 11.21 13.81 21.20
CA LEU A 17 12.60 13.53 20.85
C LEU A 17 12.70 12.29 19.92
N LYS A 18 11.82 11.33 20.08
CA LYS A 18 11.77 10.08 19.30
C LYS A 18 11.28 10.31 17.86
N SER A 19 10.36 11.24 17.66
CA SER A 19 9.89 11.64 16.34
C SER A 19 10.91 12.52 15.64
N ARG A 20 11.59 13.42 16.36
CA ARG A 20 12.71 14.24 15.84
C ARG A 20 13.90 13.37 15.44
N LEU A 21 14.26 12.37 16.24
CA LEU A 21 15.31 11.39 15.90
C LEU A 21 14.90 10.52 14.68
N ARG A 22 13.62 10.16 14.58
CA ARG A 22 13.11 9.46 13.37
C ARG A 22 13.16 10.36 12.15
N GLN A 23 12.81 11.62 12.27
CA GLN A 23 12.86 12.60 11.19
C GLN A 23 14.32 12.92 10.81
N TRP A 24 15.22 13.06 11.78
CA TRP A 24 16.66 13.19 11.55
C TRP A 24 17.24 11.94 10.87
N ALA A 25 16.93 10.74 11.35
CA ALA A 25 17.33 9.47 10.73
C ALA A 25 16.70 9.27 9.34
N ARG A 26 15.54 9.89 9.04
CA ARG A 26 14.97 9.96 7.68
C ARG A 26 15.75 10.89 6.76
N ARG A 27 16.34 11.95 7.31
CA ARG A 27 17.11 12.96 6.56
C ARG A 27 18.57 12.58 6.34
N THR A 28 19.14 11.67 7.13
CA THR A 28 20.55 11.27 7.02
C THR A 28 20.75 10.19 5.95
N GLN A 29 21.80 10.34 5.16
CA GLN A 29 22.16 9.44 4.05
C GLN A 29 22.40 7.98 4.48
N LEU A 30 22.59 7.71 5.77
CA LEU A 30 22.76 6.36 6.33
C LEU A 30 21.57 5.41 6.02
N ARG A 31 20.34 5.94 5.88
CA ARG A 31 19.19 5.13 5.44
C ARG A 31 19.24 4.73 3.97
N LEU A 32 19.98 5.45 3.16
CA LEU A 32 20.14 5.16 1.74
C LEU A 32 21.12 4.01 1.48
N LEU A 33 22.01 3.73 2.45
CA LEU A 33 22.96 2.63 2.37
C LEU A 33 22.35 1.28 2.81
N PHE A 34 21.33 1.30 3.67
CA PHE A 34 20.75 0.09 4.26
C PHE A 34 19.22 0.14 4.22
N PRO A 35 18.60 -0.32 3.11
CA PRO A 35 17.14 -0.37 3.04
C PRO A 35 16.59 -1.31 4.11
N ARG A 36 15.68 -0.81 4.93
CA ARG A 36 14.93 -1.63 5.87
C ARG A 36 13.60 -2.02 5.24
N LEU A 37 13.46 -3.27 4.91
CA LEU A 37 12.14 -3.83 4.64
C LEU A 37 11.36 -3.91 5.96
N LYS A 38 10.03 -3.75 5.88
CA LYS A 38 9.14 -3.83 7.04
C LYS A 38 9.40 -5.14 7.81
N GLY A 39 9.70 -5.04 9.10
CA GLY A 39 10.00 -6.20 9.94
C GLY A 39 11.45 -6.68 9.96
N MET A 40 12.35 -6.08 9.19
CA MET A 40 13.75 -6.49 9.13
C MET A 40 14.59 -5.81 10.22
N SER A 41 15.43 -6.58 10.93
CA SER A 41 16.44 -6.05 11.85
C SER A 41 17.61 -5.39 11.09
N ILE A 42 18.44 -4.59 11.78
CA ILE A 42 19.63 -3.95 11.18
C ILE A 42 20.59 -5.01 10.63
N ARG A 43 20.83 -6.11 11.35
CA ARG A 43 21.71 -7.20 10.91
C ARG A 43 21.18 -7.90 9.67
N GLN A 44 19.87 -8.12 9.59
CA GLN A 44 19.22 -8.68 8.41
C GLN A 44 19.28 -7.71 7.22
N ALA A 45 19.07 -6.39 7.43
CA ALA A 45 19.21 -5.39 6.39
C ALA A 45 20.63 -5.32 5.83
N LEU A 46 21.67 -5.43 6.68
CA LEU A 46 23.06 -5.52 6.26
C LEU A 46 23.33 -6.77 5.41
N ARG A 47 22.91 -7.96 5.87
CA ARG A 47 23.06 -9.21 5.11
C ARG A 47 22.33 -9.15 3.77
N PHE A 48 21.12 -8.61 3.76
CA PHE A 48 20.34 -8.41 2.54
C PHE A 48 21.06 -7.47 1.56
N SER A 49 21.59 -6.34 2.04
CA SER A 49 22.35 -5.40 1.18
C SER A 49 23.60 -6.04 0.60
N LEU A 50 24.31 -6.86 1.38
CA LEU A 50 25.48 -7.61 0.90
C LEU A 50 25.10 -8.68 -0.14
N SER A 51 23.95 -9.37 0.03
CA SER A 51 23.48 -10.36 -0.94
C SER A 51 23.07 -9.72 -2.27
N LEU A 52 22.58 -8.49 -2.28
CA LEU A 52 22.22 -7.75 -3.49
C LEU A 52 23.43 -7.35 -4.34
N VAL A 53 24.62 -7.23 -3.74
CA VAL A 53 25.88 -6.98 -4.49
C VAL A 53 26.20 -8.13 -5.44
N HIS A 54 25.73 -9.34 -5.13
CA HIS A 54 25.94 -10.56 -5.92
C HIS A 54 24.78 -10.88 -6.88
N VAL A 55 23.75 -10.05 -6.96
CA VAL A 55 22.70 -10.20 -8.00
C VAL A 55 23.35 -9.87 -9.33
N SER A 56 23.70 -10.95 -10.04
CA SER A 56 24.44 -10.95 -11.27
C SER A 56 23.80 -10.12 -12.38
N ASP A 57 24.64 -9.73 -13.31
CA ASP A 57 24.39 -9.01 -14.57
C ASP A 57 23.40 -9.74 -15.50
N GLY A 58 22.14 -9.80 -15.11
CA GLY A 58 21.08 -10.11 -16.05
C GLY A 58 21.04 -9.03 -17.15
N PRO A 59 20.66 -9.36 -18.39
CA PRO A 59 20.61 -8.38 -19.47
C PRO A 59 19.77 -7.19 -19.04
N ASP A 60 20.30 -5.99 -19.22
CA ASP A 60 19.59 -4.73 -18.93
C ASP A 60 18.35 -4.66 -19.85
N ARG A 61 17.18 -5.05 -19.32
CA ARG A 61 15.90 -5.00 -20.02
C ARG A 61 15.21 -3.65 -19.88
N SER A 62 15.89 -2.64 -19.36
CA SER A 62 15.40 -1.27 -19.34
C SER A 62 15.46 -0.66 -20.75
N GLN A 63 14.60 -1.11 -21.65
CA GLN A 63 14.34 -0.37 -22.88
C GLN A 63 13.69 0.98 -22.52
N PRO A 64 14.12 2.10 -23.12
CA PRO A 64 13.47 3.38 -22.89
C PRO A 64 12.00 3.27 -23.28
N LEU A 65 11.10 3.61 -22.34
CA LEU A 65 9.64 3.64 -22.55
C LEU A 65 9.22 4.50 -23.76
N ALA A 66 10.08 5.42 -24.20
CA ALA A 66 9.87 6.27 -25.36
C ALA A 66 9.66 5.49 -26.67
N GLU A 67 10.29 4.31 -26.84
CA GLU A 67 10.13 3.53 -28.07
C GLU A 67 8.82 2.74 -28.13
N THR A 68 8.24 2.42 -26.99
CA THR A 68 7.01 1.60 -26.94
C THR A 68 5.72 2.44 -27.13
N TYR A 69 5.75 3.72 -26.84
CA TYR A 69 4.59 4.62 -26.92
C TYR A 69 4.68 5.67 -28.04
N GLY A 70 5.81 5.78 -28.73
CA GLY A 70 6.08 6.83 -29.71
C GLY A 70 5.38 6.70 -31.07
N SER A 71 4.70 5.60 -31.40
CA SER A 71 4.24 5.38 -32.78
C SER A 71 2.72 5.44 -33.01
N ARG A 72 1.90 5.82 -32.03
CA ARG A 72 0.43 5.87 -32.20
C ARG A 72 -0.27 7.21 -31.90
N ALA A 73 0.44 8.27 -31.74
CA ALA A 73 -0.14 9.61 -31.58
C ALA A 73 -0.15 10.42 -32.90
N THR A 74 -0.61 9.81 -33.98
CA THR A 74 -1.02 10.56 -35.20
C THR A 74 -2.53 10.68 -35.25
N GLY A 75 -3.15 11.09 -34.14
CA GLY A 75 -4.52 11.52 -34.08
C GLY A 75 -4.56 13.04 -34.07
N ALA A 76 -5.39 13.62 -34.95
CA ALA A 76 -5.58 15.05 -35.22
C ALA A 76 -5.29 15.95 -34.00
N ARG A 77 -4.32 16.85 -34.11
CA ARG A 77 -4.23 18.06 -33.29
C ARG A 77 -5.54 18.82 -33.50
N ALA A 78 -6.43 18.78 -32.53
CA ALA A 78 -7.46 19.78 -32.43
C ALA A 78 -6.72 21.09 -32.19
N ASP A 79 -6.85 22.07 -33.11
CA ASP A 79 -6.38 23.43 -32.93
C ASP A 79 -7.17 24.04 -31.76
N LEU A 80 -6.68 23.88 -30.56
CA LEU A 80 -7.19 24.59 -29.40
C LEU A 80 -6.71 26.04 -29.52
N PRO A 81 -7.61 27.03 -29.55
CA PRO A 81 -7.27 28.46 -29.75
C PRO A 81 -6.57 29.08 -28.53
N LEU A 82 -6.25 28.30 -27.51
CA LEU A 82 -5.58 28.72 -26.28
C LEU A 82 -4.26 27.97 -26.16
N ASP A 83 -3.17 28.69 -25.92
CA ASP A 83 -1.91 28.06 -25.48
C ASP A 83 -2.13 27.36 -24.13
N PRO A 84 -2.05 26.03 -24.05
CA PRO A 84 -2.30 25.31 -22.81
C PRO A 84 -1.16 25.46 -21.79
N LEU A 85 0.00 25.97 -22.21
CA LEU A 85 1.19 26.05 -21.37
C LEU A 85 1.01 26.89 -20.11
N PRO A 86 0.40 28.10 -20.13
CA PRO A 86 0.15 28.86 -18.92
C PRO A 86 -0.78 28.16 -17.95
N LEU A 87 -1.82 27.48 -18.44
CA LEU A 87 -2.73 26.69 -17.59
C LEU A 87 -2.02 25.49 -16.98
N PHE A 88 -1.20 24.79 -17.78
CA PHE A 88 -0.40 23.68 -17.29
C PHE A 88 0.58 24.14 -16.21
N LEU A 89 1.30 25.25 -16.43
CA LEU A 89 2.23 25.81 -15.43
C LEU A 89 1.52 26.25 -14.15
N ALA A 90 0.33 26.85 -14.26
CA ALA A 90 -0.48 27.23 -13.10
C ALA A 90 -1.02 26.03 -12.32
N ALA A 91 -1.27 24.91 -13.01
CA ALA A 91 -1.74 23.67 -12.40
C ALA A 91 -0.61 22.81 -11.81
N LEU A 92 0.67 23.14 -12.09
CA LEU A 92 1.79 22.37 -11.54
C LEU A 92 1.83 22.47 -10.00
N PRO A 93 1.93 21.35 -9.28
CA PRO A 93 2.17 21.38 -7.85
C PRO A 93 3.39 22.23 -7.50
N GLN A 94 3.31 23.04 -6.44
CA GLN A 94 4.43 23.89 -6.00
C GLN A 94 5.72 23.11 -5.75
N SER A 95 5.60 21.85 -5.36
CA SER A 95 6.73 20.93 -5.19
C SER A 95 7.48 20.68 -6.51
N LEU A 96 6.78 20.61 -7.65
CA LEU A 96 7.40 20.49 -8.97
C LEU A 96 7.99 21.82 -9.44
N ALA A 97 7.31 22.93 -9.22
CA ALA A 97 7.82 24.26 -9.54
C ALA A 97 9.12 24.63 -8.78
N ARG A 98 9.31 24.05 -7.59
CA ARG A 98 10.50 24.20 -6.76
C ARG A 98 11.63 23.22 -7.07
N LEU A 99 11.43 22.27 -7.99
CA LEU A 99 12.49 21.36 -8.41
C LEU A 99 13.61 22.17 -9.09
N ARG A 100 14.74 22.32 -8.38
CA ARG A 100 15.92 22.98 -8.93
C ARG A 100 16.51 22.13 -10.04
N HIS A 101 17.05 22.77 -11.08
CA HIS A 101 17.69 22.09 -12.20
C HIS A 101 18.66 21.01 -11.74
N PRO A 102 18.63 19.82 -12.33
CA PRO A 102 19.47 18.67 -11.94
C PRO A 102 20.98 18.95 -12.07
N GLU A 103 21.39 19.95 -12.83
CA GLU A 103 22.78 20.32 -13.11
C GLU A 103 23.59 20.70 -11.85
N ARG A 104 22.94 21.04 -10.73
CA ARG A 104 23.61 21.39 -9.48
C ARG A 104 23.80 20.23 -8.51
N LEU A 105 23.32 19.04 -8.83
CA LEU A 105 23.59 17.85 -8.04
C LEU A 105 25.01 17.37 -8.39
N LYS A 106 25.95 17.63 -7.48
CA LYS A 106 27.37 17.25 -7.61
C LYS A 106 27.47 15.80 -8.09
N LYS A 107 28.30 15.57 -9.14
CA LYS A 107 28.69 14.22 -9.54
C LYS A 107 29.13 13.46 -8.29
N HIS A 108 28.42 12.41 -7.94
CA HIS A 108 28.86 11.55 -6.85
C HIS A 108 30.16 10.88 -7.28
N LEU A 109 31.21 11.06 -6.48
CA LEU A 109 32.55 10.46 -6.66
C LEU A 109 32.57 8.93 -6.45
N PHE A 110 31.41 8.32 -6.26
CA PHE A 110 31.30 6.89 -5.99
C PHE A 110 31.15 6.08 -7.29
N PRO A 111 31.75 4.88 -7.37
CA PRO A 111 31.56 3.98 -8.51
C PRO A 111 30.08 3.66 -8.73
N PRO A 112 29.69 3.25 -9.95
CA PRO A 112 28.33 2.82 -10.23
C PRO A 112 27.88 1.78 -9.22
N CYS A 113 26.74 2.01 -8.58
CA CYS A 113 26.22 1.10 -7.57
C CYS A 113 24.69 0.91 -7.70
N LEU A 114 24.20 -0.16 -7.08
CA LEU A 114 22.78 -0.42 -6.97
C LEU A 114 22.20 0.37 -5.78
N ARG A 115 21.13 1.09 -6.04
CA ARG A 115 20.34 1.73 -4.99
C ARG A 115 18.99 1.02 -4.86
N VAL A 116 18.58 0.79 -3.62
CA VAL A 116 17.28 0.19 -3.32
C VAL A 116 16.34 1.26 -2.78
N ALA A 117 15.15 1.35 -3.35
CA ALA A 117 14.10 2.29 -2.98
C ALA A 117 12.79 1.55 -2.66
N SER A 118 11.88 2.23 -1.98
CA SER A 118 10.54 1.75 -1.64
C SER A 118 9.56 2.94 -1.59
N VAL A 119 8.54 2.90 -0.76
CA VAL A 119 7.44 3.87 -0.64
C VAL A 119 7.88 5.35 -0.54
N ALA A 120 9.06 5.63 0.02
CA ALA A 120 9.55 6.99 0.17
C ALA A 120 9.62 7.80 -1.14
N ALA A 121 9.72 7.12 -2.30
CA ALA A 121 9.70 7.80 -3.60
C ALA A 121 8.31 8.38 -3.95
N TYR A 122 7.24 7.89 -3.34
CA TYR A 122 5.89 8.45 -3.51
C TYR A 122 5.63 9.63 -2.57
N GLU A 123 6.23 9.62 -1.39
CA GLU A 123 5.98 10.59 -0.31
C GLU A 123 6.89 11.82 -0.40
N ASP A 124 8.09 11.69 -0.99
CA ASP A 124 9.12 12.74 -1.03
C ASP A 124 9.54 13.07 -2.47
N ALA A 125 9.05 14.18 -3.00
CA ALA A 125 9.37 14.65 -4.35
C ALA A 125 10.88 14.94 -4.53
N ALA A 126 11.56 15.46 -3.51
CA ALA A 126 13.00 15.73 -3.58
C ALA A 126 13.80 14.41 -3.58
N TYR A 127 13.33 13.39 -2.87
CA TYR A 127 13.93 12.06 -2.92
C TYR A 127 13.76 11.44 -4.31
N ARG A 128 12.57 11.53 -4.90
CA ARG A 128 12.27 11.06 -6.26
C ARG A 128 13.16 11.73 -7.31
N GLN A 129 13.35 13.06 -7.21
CA GLN A 129 14.28 13.79 -8.07
C GLN A 129 15.72 13.27 -7.93
N ARG A 130 16.19 13.03 -6.69
CA ARG A 130 17.52 12.47 -6.45
C ARG A 130 17.69 11.08 -7.07
N LEU A 131 16.65 10.23 -7.01
CA LEU A 131 16.67 8.92 -7.66
C LEU A 131 16.74 9.04 -9.19
N ALA A 132 15.99 9.98 -9.77
CA ALA A 132 16.01 10.23 -11.22
C ALA A 132 17.41 10.70 -11.68
N VAL A 133 18.01 11.66 -10.97
CA VAL A 133 19.39 12.10 -11.27
C VAL A 133 20.40 10.98 -11.07
N TRP A 134 20.25 10.18 -10.02
CA TRP A 134 21.07 9.02 -9.77
C TRP A 134 21.02 8.02 -10.94
N ARG A 135 19.84 7.74 -11.44
CA ARG A 135 19.60 6.88 -12.61
C ARG A 135 20.22 7.47 -13.88
N ALA A 136 20.04 8.78 -14.13
CA ALA A 136 20.60 9.48 -15.28
C ALA A 136 22.14 9.44 -15.33
N HIS A 137 22.82 9.23 -14.20
CA HIS A 137 24.27 9.02 -14.15
C HIS A 137 24.71 7.56 -14.34
N GLY A 138 23.87 6.70 -14.90
CA GLY A 138 24.19 5.30 -15.21
C GLY A 138 24.14 4.35 -14.01
N ASN A 139 23.67 4.80 -12.85
CA ASN A 139 23.51 3.92 -11.70
C ASN A 139 22.27 3.04 -11.82
N ARG A 140 22.29 1.88 -11.15
CA ARG A 140 21.15 0.95 -11.12
C ARG A 140 20.22 1.29 -9.97
N LEU A 141 18.90 1.20 -10.22
CA LEU A 141 17.86 1.41 -9.24
C LEU A 141 16.99 0.15 -9.17
N MET A 142 16.78 -0.35 -7.97
CA MET A 142 15.87 -1.42 -7.65
C MET A 142 14.80 -0.89 -6.70
N TYR A 143 13.54 -1.13 -7.01
CA TYR A 143 12.46 -0.94 -6.04
C TYR A 143 12.15 -2.25 -5.34
N VAL A 144 11.58 -2.16 -4.14
CA VAL A 144 11.11 -3.31 -3.38
C VAL A 144 9.66 -3.14 -2.97
N GLN A 145 8.91 -4.20 -3.08
CA GLN A 145 7.51 -4.26 -2.67
C GLN A 145 7.33 -3.81 -1.23
N HIS A 146 6.33 -2.96 -0.98
CA HIS A 146 6.05 -2.40 0.34
C HIS A 146 4.61 -2.64 0.82
N GLY A 147 3.76 -3.22 -0.02
CA GLY A 147 2.37 -3.53 0.27
C GLY A 147 1.89 -4.82 -0.39
N GLY A 148 0.76 -5.35 0.04
CA GLY A 148 0.23 -6.63 -0.43
C GLY A 148 -0.45 -6.58 -1.80
N ASN A 149 -0.73 -5.39 -2.34
CA ASN A 149 -1.42 -5.27 -3.63
C ASN A 149 -0.54 -5.61 -4.83
N TYR A 150 0.78 -5.48 -4.68
CA TYR A 150 1.73 -5.81 -5.74
C TYR A 150 1.63 -7.28 -6.13
N GLY A 151 1.62 -7.56 -7.43
CA GLY A 151 1.48 -8.89 -7.97
C GLY A 151 0.05 -9.44 -7.95
N GLN A 152 -0.89 -8.76 -7.26
CA GLN A 152 -2.28 -9.20 -7.12
C GLN A 152 -3.27 -8.37 -7.95
N VAL A 153 -3.12 -7.03 -7.97
CA VAL A 153 -4.00 -6.16 -8.75
C VAL A 153 -3.56 -6.09 -10.21
N ARG A 154 -4.53 -6.10 -11.12
CA ARG A 154 -4.30 -6.02 -12.56
C ARG A 154 -3.92 -4.62 -13.03
N VAL A 155 -4.48 -3.58 -12.39
CA VAL A 155 -4.21 -2.19 -12.76
C VAL A 155 -3.06 -1.66 -11.94
N THR A 156 -1.94 -1.35 -12.61
CA THR A 156 -0.67 -0.98 -11.97
C THR A 156 0.03 0.16 -12.71
N CYS A 157 -0.73 1.21 -13.10
CA CYS A 157 -0.21 2.30 -13.93
C CYS A 157 1.04 2.98 -13.35
N ASP A 158 0.93 3.51 -12.14
CA ASP A 158 2.02 4.21 -11.47
C ASP A 158 3.18 3.26 -11.15
N THR A 159 2.85 2.08 -10.65
CA THR A 159 3.82 1.04 -10.29
C THR A 159 4.58 0.56 -11.52
N ALA A 160 3.90 0.31 -12.64
CA ALA A 160 4.54 -0.11 -13.89
C ALA A 160 5.49 0.95 -14.41
N LEU A 161 5.08 2.24 -14.40
CA LEU A 161 5.89 3.34 -14.92
C LEU A 161 7.08 3.71 -14.01
N VAL A 162 6.92 3.64 -12.70
CA VAL A 162 7.92 4.15 -11.73
C VAL A 162 8.79 3.04 -11.18
N GLU A 163 8.20 1.90 -10.79
CA GLU A 163 8.90 0.86 -10.04
C GLU A 163 9.33 -0.32 -10.93
N TYR A 164 8.41 -0.90 -11.72
CA TYR A 164 8.71 -2.08 -12.55
C TYR A 164 9.64 -1.76 -13.73
N SER A 165 9.63 -0.51 -14.22
CA SER A 165 10.49 -0.03 -15.30
C SER A 165 11.95 0.12 -14.91
N GLN A 166 12.32 -0.04 -13.65
CA GLN A 166 13.69 0.11 -13.17
C GLN A 166 14.51 -1.16 -13.44
N HIS A 167 15.79 -1.13 -13.04
CA HIS A 167 16.70 -2.26 -13.23
C HIS A 167 16.18 -3.58 -12.68
N ALA A 168 15.53 -3.53 -11.51
CA ALA A 168 14.87 -4.67 -10.89
C ALA A 168 13.77 -4.22 -9.93
N PHE A 169 12.83 -5.13 -9.65
CA PHE A 169 11.82 -4.98 -8.62
C PHE A 169 11.80 -6.22 -7.71
N GLY A 170 12.08 -6.02 -6.42
CA GLY A 170 12.04 -7.07 -5.41
C GLY A 170 10.61 -7.32 -4.95
N THR A 171 10.10 -8.51 -5.19
CA THR A 171 8.73 -8.92 -4.90
C THR A 171 8.64 -9.70 -3.58
N TRP A 172 7.44 -9.96 -3.09
CA TRP A 172 7.22 -10.89 -1.97
C TRP A 172 6.91 -12.31 -2.47
N GLY A 173 7.86 -12.88 -3.25
CA GLY A 173 7.84 -14.29 -3.64
C GLY A 173 7.27 -14.59 -5.03
N TRP A 174 6.71 -13.60 -5.74
CA TRP A 174 6.24 -13.78 -7.11
C TRP A 174 7.30 -13.33 -8.14
N SER A 175 7.31 -13.94 -9.31
CA SER A 175 8.30 -13.70 -10.39
C SER A 175 7.70 -13.17 -11.68
N GLU A 176 6.37 -13.18 -11.81
CA GLU A 176 5.64 -12.76 -13.00
C GLU A 176 4.41 -11.94 -12.60
N HIS A 177 3.99 -11.03 -13.49
CA HIS A 177 2.78 -10.25 -13.34
C HIS A 177 2.09 -10.08 -14.69
N ALA A 178 0.85 -10.54 -14.78
CA ALA A 178 0.04 -10.41 -15.99
C ALA A 178 -0.12 -8.94 -16.41
N GLY A 179 0.25 -8.64 -17.66
CA GLY A 179 0.11 -7.28 -18.21
C GLY A 179 1.23 -6.30 -17.85
N SER A 180 2.21 -6.69 -17.02
CA SER A 180 3.37 -5.85 -16.70
C SER A 180 4.68 -6.50 -17.11
N ARG A 181 5.61 -5.66 -17.58
CA ARG A 181 6.98 -6.08 -17.88
C ARG A 181 7.90 -5.55 -16.81
N GLY A 182 8.86 -6.37 -16.36
CA GLY A 182 9.85 -5.99 -15.36
C GLY A 182 10.82 -7.12 -15.07
N ASN A 183 11.92 -6.78 -14.42
CA ASN A 183 12.83 -7.75 -13.85
C ASN A 183 12.42 -8.02 -12.40
N PHE A 184 11.54 -8.99 -12.20
CA PHE A 184 10.97 -9.32 -10.88
C PHE A 184 11.87 -10.34 -10.17
N ILE A 185 12.30 -9.97 -8.96
CA ILE A 185 13.18 -10.79 -8.13
C ILE A 185 12.40 -11.22 -6.88
N PRO A 186 12.06 -12.52 -6.75
CA PRO A 186 11.38 -13.03 -5.57
C PRO A 186 12.24 -12.88 -4.31
N LEU A 187 11.71 -12.23 -3.29
CA LEU A 187 12.34 -12.02 -2.00
C LEU A 187 11.41 -12.49 -0.89
N PRO A 188 11.93 -12.97 0.24
CA PRO A 188 11.10 -13.25 1.40
C PRO A 188 10.56 -11.94 1.99
N TYR A 189 9.30 -11.98 2.47
CA TYR A 189 8.75 -10.89 3.27
C TYR A 189 9.03 -11.15 4.77
N PRO A 190 9.96 -10.39 5.39
CA PRO A 190 10.43 -10.69 6.75
C PRO A 190 9.34 -10.61 7.82
N GLN A 191 8.32 -9.76 7.63
CA GLN A 191 7.21 -9.64 8.56
C GLN A 191 6.36 -10.91 8.57
N ILE A 192 6.01 -11.44 7.39
CA ILE A 192 5.27 -12.72 7.28
C ILE A 192 6.06 -13.84 7.96
N ALA A 193 7.36 -13.98 7.64
CA ALA A 193 8.20 -15.00 8.26
C ALA A 193 8.24 -14.90 9.80
N ARG A 194 8.15 -13.68 10.34
CA ARG A 194 8.15 -13.43 11.78
C ARG A 194 6.85 -13.81 12.47
N ILE A 195 5.70 -13.69 11.79
CA ILE A 195 4.38 -13.89 12.38
C ILE A 195 3.71 -15.20 11.95
N ALA A 196 4.30 -15.94 11.01
CA ALA A 196 3.75 -17.19 10.49
C ALA A 196 3.39 -18.17 11.62
N GLY A 197 2.14 -18.65 11.64
CA GLY A 197 1.63 -19.58 12.63
C GLY A 197 1.56 -19.03 14.07
N ARG A 198 1.68 -17.72 14.29
CA ARG A 198 1.74 -17.13 15.64
C ARG A 198 0.42 -16.66 16.21
N TRP A 199 -0.68 -16.97 15.57
CA TRP A 199 -1.98 -16.69 16.16
C TRP A 199 -2.16 -17.41 17.50
N HIS A 200 -2.63 -16.69 18.51
CA HIS A 200 -2.87 -17.18 19.87
C HIS A 200 -4.23 -16.73 20.43
N GLY A 201 -5.11 -16.26 19.55
CA GLY A 201 -6.42 -15.72 19.92
C GLY A 201 -7.52 -16.75 20.18
N LYS A 202 -7.21 -18.06 20.33
CA LYS A 202 -8.23 -19.10 20.56
C LYS A 202 -9.16 -18.77 21.74
N ASN A 203 -8.61 -18.26 22.84
CA ASN A 203 -9.36 -17.78 24.01
C ASN A 203 -9.68 -16.29 23.94
N GLY A 204 -9.42 -15.65 22.81
CA GLY A 204 -9.74 -14.24 22.58
C GLY A 204 -11.24 -13.98 22.64
N ARG A 205 -11.61 -12.75 23.06
CA ARG A 205 -13.02 -12.34 23.19
C ARG A 205 -13.38 -11.22 22.23
N HIS A 206 -12.51 -10.91 21.28
CA HIS A 206 -12.63 -9.77 20.41
C HIS A 206 -12.79 -10.18 18.95
N LEU A 207 -13.80 -9.59 18.31
CA LEU A 207 -13.91 -9.50 16.87
C LEU A 207 -13.14 -8.24 16.44
N LEU A 208 -12.16 -8.39 15.56
CA LEU A 208 -11.41 -7.25 15.04
C LEU A 208 -11.81 -7.01 13.58
N PHE A 209 -12.49 -5.91 13.29
CA PHE A 209 -12.78 -5.47 11.92
C PHE A 209 -11.73 -4.46 11.50
N VAL A 210 -10.93 -4.79 10.49
CA VAL A 210 -9.96 -3.87 9.87
C VAL A 210 -10.53 -3.38 8.55
N GLY A 211 -10.97 -2.12 8.55
CA GLY A 211 -11.61 -1.51 7.39
C GLY A 211 -10.61 -0.81 6.48
N THR A 212 -10.89 -0.83 5.17
CA THR A 212 -10.19 0.05 4.22
C THR A 212 -10.84 1.44 4.24
N GLU A 213 -10.02 2.45 3.98
CA GLU A 213 -10.46 3.81 3.73
C GLU A 213 -9.63 4.40 2.59
N MET A 214 -10.17 5.40 1.91
CA MET A 214 -9.35 6.17 0.99
C MET A 214 -9.02 7.53 1.61
N PRO A 215 -7.83 8.09 1.29
CA PRO A 215 -7.55 9.48 1.62
C PRO A 215 -8.50 10.38 0.85
N ALA A 216 -8.89 11.52 1.45
CA ALA A 216 -9.77 12.51 0.80
C ALA A 216 -9.19 13.01 -0.53
N TYR A 217 -7.87 12.95 -0.67
CA TYR A 217 -7.16 13.32 -1.89
C TYR A 217 -6.36 12.13 -2.38
N GLY A 218 -6.77 11.57 -3.51
CA GLY A 218 -6.03 10.48 -4.18
C GLY A 218 -4.69 10.99 -4.71
N TYR A 219 -3.62 10.26 -4.49
CA TYR A 219 -2.27 10.59 -4.96
C TYR A 219 -1.71 9.57 -5.96
N ARG A 220 -2.47 8.51 -6.24
CA ARG A 220 -2.13 7.46 -7.21
C ARG A 220 -3.24 7.29 -8.23
N LEU A 221 -2.87 7.08 -9.48
CA LEU A 221 -3.83 6.84 -10.57
C LEU A 221 -4.42 5.43 -10.52
N ASP A 222 -3.67 4.48 -9.94
CA ASP A 222 -4.06 3.07 -9.80
C ASP A 222 -4.58 2.71 -8.39
N ALA A 223 -5.05 3.73 -7.64
CA ALA A 223 -5.64 3.48 -6.33
C ALA A 223 -7.03 2.84 -6.46
N HIS A 224 -7.23 1.76 -5.74
CA HIS A 224 -8.51 1.05 -5.59
C HIS A 224 -8.86 0.92 -4.11
N PRO A 225 -10.13 0.93 -3.75
CA PRO A 225 -11.32 1.24 -4.57
C PRO A 225 -11.34 2.67 -5.09
N THR A 226 -12.07 2.91 -6.18
CA THR A 226 -12.30 4.27 -6.70
C THR A 226 -13.21 5.09 -5.77
N PRO A 227 -13.25 6.43 -5.87
CA PRO A 227 -14.13 7.26 -5.04
C PRO A 227 -15.60 6.85 -5.07
N LEU A 228 -16.13 6.43 -6.21
CA LEU A 228 -17.51 5.96 -6.32
C LEU A 228 -17.72 4.63 -5.60
N GLN A 229 -16.77 3.71 -5.71
CA GLN A 229 -16.81 2.44 -4.99
C GLN A 229 -16.71 2.61 -3.48
N MET A 230 -16.09 3.68 -2.99
CA MET A 230 -16.03 3.97 -1.55
C MET A 230 -17.39 4.31 -0.92
N ILE A 231 -18.37 4.77 -1.72
CA ILE A 231 -19.74 4.91 -1.25
C ILE A 231 -20.28 3.52 -0.88
N GLN A 232 -20.18 2.57 -1.78
CA GLN A 232 -20.59 1.18 -1.55
C GLN A 232 -19.86 0.55 -0.36
N TYR A 233 -18.54 0.77 -0.24
CA TYR A 233 -17.77 0.28 0.92
C TYR A 233 -18.28 0.78 2.26
N ARG A 234 -18.79 2.02 2.32
CA ARG A 234 -19.42 2.55 3.55
C ARG A 234 -20.73 1.87 3.85
N GLU A 235 -21.55 1.65 2.83
CA GLU A 235 -22.81 0.91 2.95
C GLU A 235 -22.54 -0.53 3.38
N ASP A 236 -21.59 -1.21 2.77
CA ASP A 236 -21.18 -2.57 3.11
C ASP A 236 -20.73 -2.69 4.58
N LYS A 237 -19.94 -1.71 5.08
CA LYS A 237 -19.57 -1.67 6.51
C LYS A 237 -20.79 -1.51 7.41
N GLN A 238 -21.73 -0.66 7.03
CA GLN A 238 -22.97 -0.47 7.78
C GLN A 238 -23.78 -1.77 7.78
N TRP A 239 -24.05 -2.38 6.63
CA TRP A 239 -24.80 -3.63 6.50
C TRP A 239 -24.16 -4.77 7.27
N PHE A 240 -22.83 -4.88 7.25
CA PHE A 240 -22.12 -5.86 8.07
C PHE A 240 -22.46 -5.72 9.56
N PHE A 241 -22.37 -4.52 10.11
CA PHE A 241 -22.65 -4.31 11.52
C PHE A 241 -24.14 -4.38 11.86
N GLU A 242 -25.04 -4.05 10.94
CA GLU A 242 -26.49 -4.27 11.08
C GLU A 242 -26.84 -5.75 11.17
N ALA A 243 -26.23 -6.57 10.32
CA ALA A 243 -26.45 -8.02 10.29
C ALA A 243 -25.70 -8.77 11.41
N LEU A 244 -24.74 -8.12 12.07
CA LEU A 244 -24.00 -8.71 13.19
C LEU A 244 -24.86 -8.76 14.45
N GLY A 245 -24.95 -9.91 15.12
CA GLY A 245 -25.69 -10.09 16.36
C GLY A 245 -25.31 -9.09 17.45
N ARG A 246 -26.28 -8.57 18.19
CA ARG A 246 -26.06 -7.52 19.22
C ARG A 246 -24.99 -7.89 20.25
N SER A 247 -24.89 -9.17 20.64
CA SER A 247 -23.85 -9.65 21.56
C SER A 247 -22.45 -9.55 20.94
N LEU A 248 -22.32 -9.81 19.62
CA LEU A 248 -21.07 -9.69 18.89
C LEU A 248 -20.68 -8.24 18.63
N GLN A 249 -21.62 -7.35 18.38
CA GLN A 249 -21.34 -5.91 18.29
C GLN A 249 -20.64 -5.40 19.56
N SER A 250 -21.01 -5.87 20.75
CA SER A 250 -20.34 -5.48 22.00
C SER A 250 -18.92 -6.04 22.17
N ARG A 251 -18.55 -7.02 21.37
CA ARG A 251 -17.21 -7.63 21.32
C ARG A 251 -16.40 -7.12 20.14
N ALA A 252 -17.00 -6.35 19.23
CA ALA A 252 -16.39 -5.86 18.01
C ALA A 252 -15.55 -4.60 18.26
N PHE A 253 -14.38 -4.60 17.58
CA PHE A 253 -13.52 -3.44 17.46
C PHE A 253 -13.40 -3.09 15.99
N TYR A 254 -13.70 -1.85 15.64
CA TYR A 254 -13.46 -1.31 14.30
C TYR A 254 -12.11 -0.59 14.26
N ARG A 255 -11.27 -0.96 13.30
CA ARG A 255 -9.99 -0.33 13.06
C ARG A 255 -9.98 0.31 11.69
N PRO A 256 -9.97 1.66 11.61
CA PRO A 256 -9.82 2.38 10.36
C PRO A 256 -8.42 2.17 9.75
N TYR A 257 -8.33 2.29 8.43
CA TYR A 257 -7.05 2.19 7.72
C TYR A 257 -6.21 3.46 7.86
N PHE A 258 -6.83 4.62 7.62
CA PHE A 258 -6.19 5.92 7.77
C PHE A 258 -6.73 6.65 9.00
N ASP A 259 -5.91 6.72 10.03
CA ASP A 259 -6.15 7.53 11.23
C ASP A 259 -5.31 8.81 11.15
N VAL A 260 -5.50 9.56 10.05
CA VAL A 260 -4.76 10.79 9.77
C VAL A 260 -5.72 11.89 9.30
N PRO A 261 -5.39 13.16 9.55
CA PRO A 261 -6.15 14.27 8.99
C PRO A 261 -6.22 14.18 7.45
N GLY A 262 -7.39 14.47 6.89
CA GLY A 262 -7.63 14.38 5.45
C GLY A 262 -8.03 12.99 4.93
N ALA A 263 -8.11 11.96 5.77
CA ALA A 263 -8.81 10.72 5.44
C ALA A 263 -10.33 10.92 5.50
N LEU A 264 -11.10 9.98 4.95
CA LEU A 264 -12.57 10.02 5.01
C LEU A 264 -13.13 9.79 6.41
N GLN A 265 -12.31 9.34 7.37
CA GLN A 265 -12.63 9.16 8.78
C GLN A 265 -13.89 8.31 9.02
N ASP A 266 -13.94 7.13 8.41
CA ASP A 266 -15.10 6.24 8.50
C ASP A 266 -15.49 5.90 9.93
N ALA A 267 -14.54 5.87 10.86
CA ALA A 267 -14.85 5.65 12.28
C ALA A 267 -15.78 6.72 12.86
N THR A 268 -15.64 7.98 12.47
CA THR A 268 -16.49 9.09 12.95
C THR A 268 -17.92 9.01 12.43
N TRP A 269 -18.09 8.39 11.27
CA TRP A 269 -19.39 8.16 10.65
C TRP A 269 -20.04 6.85 11.14
N LEU A 270 -19.26 5.79 11.31
CA LEU A 270 -19.75 4.44 11.62
C LEU A 270 -20.07 4.26 13.13
N LEU A 271 -19.14 4.62 14.02
CA LEU A 271 -19.27 4.32 15.45
C LEU A 271 -20.47 4.97 16.13
N PRO A 272 -20.93 6.19 15.79
CA PRO A 272 -22.18 6.73 16.34
C PRO A 272 -23.43 5.90 16.01
N ARG A 273 -23.43 5.18 14.88
CA ARG A 273 -24.53 4.29 14.46
C ARG A 273 -24.51 2.97 15.21
N PHE A 274 -23.31 2.54 15.62
CA PHE A 274 -23.08 1.27 16.31
C PHE A 274 -22.38 1.50 17.66
N PRO A 275 -23.04 2.07 18.66
CA PRO A 275 -22.41 2.51 19.91
C PRO A 275 -21.85 1.37 20.78
N ARG A 276 -22.16 0.10 20.44
CA ARG A 276 -21.55 -1.08 21.06
C ARG A 276 -20.19 -1.44 20.49
N VAL A 277 -19.91 -1.02 19.26
CA VAL A 277 -18.63 -1.27 18.56
C VAL A 277 -17.60 -0.25 19.07
N ARG A 278 -16.42 -0.73 19.39
CA ARG A 278 -15.35 0.12 19.95
C ARG A 278 -14.30 0.45 18.89
N LEU A 279 -13.67 1.60 19.02
CA LEU A 279 -12.53 1.97 18.17
C LEU A 279 -11.29 1.17 18.58
N SER A 280 -10.63 0.54 17.60
CA SER A 280 -9.33 -0.09 17.79
C SER A 280 -8.22 0.91 17.48
N THR A 281 -7.30 1.09 18.40
CA THR A 281 -6.14 1.99 18.29
C THR A 281 -4.83 1.25 18.59
N GLY A 282 -3.69 1.87 18.26
CA GLY A 282 -2.37 1.28 18.51
C GLY A 282 -1.89 0.30 17.42
N PRO A 283 -0.85 -0.51 17.67
CA PRO A 283 -0.27 -1.41 16.66
C PRO A 283 -1.24 -2.52 16.23
N LEU A 284 -1.38 -2.74 14.92
CA LEU A 284 -2.31 -3.75 14.38
C LEU A 284 -1.86 -5.18 14.68
N THR A 285 -0.59 -5.52 14.43
CA THR A 285 -0.12 -6.93 14.49
C THR A 285 -0.40 -7.63 15.83
N PRO A 286 -0.13 -7.04 17.01
CA PRO A 286 -0.50 -7.68 18.27
C PRO A 286 -1.99 -7.90 18.43
N GLN A 287 -2.83 -6.96 18.01
CA GLN A 287 -4.29 -7.07 18.09
C GLN A 287 -4.82 -8.17 17.17
N MET A 288 -4.30 -8.25 15.94
CA MET A 288 -4.62 -9.29 14.97
C MET A 288 -4.25 -10.68 15.47
N LEU A 289 -3.07 -10.84 16.07
CA LEU A 289 -2.63 -12.13 16.62
C LEU A 289 -3.43 -12.57 17.86
N ALA A 290 -4.01 -11.62 18.59
CA ALA A 290 -4.76 -11.88 19.82
C ALA A 290 -6.29 -11.90 19.63
N CYS A 291 -6.82 -11.45 18.48
CA CYS A 291 -8.26 -11.49 18.25
C CYS A 291 -8.76 -12.92 18.06
N ARG A 292 -10.03 -13.17 18.44
CA ARG A 292 -10.70 -14.44 18.21
C ARG A 292 -11.00 -14.66 16.74
N LEU A 293 -11.47 -13.61 16.07
CA LEU A 293 -11.84 -13.60 14.66
C LEU A 293 -11.51 -12.24 14.07
N LEU A 294 -10.89 -12.26 12.90
CA LEU A 294 -10.59 -11.09 12.11
C LEU A 294 -11.60 -10.92 10.99
N VAL A 295 -12.01 -9.68 10.73
CA VAL A 295 -12.82 -9.31 9.56
C VAL A 295 -12.06 -8.30 8.73
N LEU A 296 -12.02 -8.50 7.41
CA LEU A 296 -11.41 -7.59 6.45
C LEU A 296 -12.41 -7.24 5.35
N ASP A 297 -12.51 -5.97 5.00
CA ASP A 297 -13.27 -5.49 3.85
C ASP A 297 -12.39 -5.25 2.62
N HIS A 298 -11.15 -5.71 2.62
CA HIS A 298 -10.20 -5.47 1.55
C HIS A 298 -9.13 -6.55 1.48
N HIS A 299 -8.54 -6.71 0.30
CA HIS A 299 -7.32 -7.49 0.16
C HIS A 299 -6.07 -6.62 0.41
N GLY A 300 -4.90 -7.24 0.51
CA GLY A 300 -3.62 -6.53 0.66
C GLY A 300 -2.75 -7.06 1.78
N THR A 301 -1.96 -6.20 2.39
CA THR A 301 -0.94 -6.61 3.38
C THR A 301 -1.55 -7.33 4.58
N THR A 302 -2.64 -6.81 5.14
CA THR A 302 -3.28 -7.39 6.33
C THR A 302 -3.82 -8.78 6.04
N MET A 303 -4.41 -9.01 4.87
CA MET A 303 -4.86 -10.34 4.43
C MET A 303 -3.70 -11.33 4.40
N LEU A 304 -2.59 -10.97 3.75
CA LEU A 304 -1.42 -11.85 3.66
C LEU A 304 -0.83 -12.15 5.04
N GLU A 305 -0.74 -11.14 5.90
CA GLU A 305 -0.24 -11.31 7.27
C GLU A 305 -1.18 -12.19 8.10
N ALA A 306 -2.50 -12.02 8.00
CA ALA A 306 -3.50 -12.79 8.72
C ALA A 306 -3.48 -14.28 8.32
N LEU A 307 -3.52 -14.56 7.03
CA LEU A 307 -3.47 -15.93 6.50
C LEU A 307 -2.16 -16.63 6.89
N ALA A 308 -1.02 -15.95 6.77
CA ALA A 308 0.27 -16.51 7.16
C ALA A 308 0.37 -16.77 8.68
N ALA A 309 -0.24 -15.92 9.49
CA ALA A 309 -0.28 -16.09 10.94
C ALA A 309 -1.30 -17.14 11.39
N ASN A 310 -2.12 -17.67 10.48
CA ASN A 310 -3.23 -18.59 10.73
C ASN A 310 -4.32 -17.97 11.63
N VAL A 311 -4.61 -16.67 11.44
CA VAL A 311 -5.70 -15.99 12.13
C VAL A 311 -7.03 -16.41 11.51
N PRO A 312 -8.01 -16.89 12.27
CA PRO A 312 -9.36 -17.09 11.75
C PRO A 312 -9.88 -15.80 11.15
N THR A 313 -10.21 -15.82 9.86
CA THR A 313 -10.50 -14.61 9.11
C THR A 313 -11.73 -14.77 8.23
N VAL A 314 -12.62 -13.78 8.26
CA VAL A 314 -13.72 -13.61 7.31
C VAL A 314 -13.44 -12.34 6.51
N MET A 315 -13.61 -12.41 5.19
CA MET A 315 -13.35 -11.30 4.28
C MET A 315 -14.55 -11.04 3.39
N PHE A 316 -14.79 -9.77 3.06
CA PHE A 316 -15.83 -9.46 2.07
C PHE A 316 -15.49 -8.17 1.31
N TRP A 317 -15.77 -8.16 0.05
CA TRP A 317 -15.78 -7.00 -0.86
C TRP A 317 -16.39 -7.41 -2.20
N THR A 318 -16.88 -6.42 -2.93
CA THR A 318 -17.34 -6.61 -4.31
C THR A 318 -16.12 -6.85 -5.21
N ARG A 319 -16.11 -7.90 -6.04
CA ARG A 319 -14.97 -8.24 -6.92
C ARG A 319 -14.53 -7.07 -7.79
N GLU A 320 -15.48 -6.30 -8.29
CA GLU A 320 -15.23 -5.14 -9.15
C GLU A 320 -14.46 -4.01 -8.45
N ALA A 321 -14.48 -3.96 -7.13
CA ALA A 321 -13.73 -2.99 -6.35
C ALA A 321 -12.22 -3.24 -6.40
N TRP A 322 -11.82 -4.48 -6.69
CA TRP A 322 -10.42 -4.90 -6.77
C TRP A 322 -10.19 -5.74 -8.03
N PRO A 323 -9.88 -5.13 -9.18
CA PRO A 323 -9.56 -5.88 -10.39
C PRO A 323 -8.26 -6.64 -10.21
N LEU A 324 -8.37 -7.94 -9.93
CA LEU A 324 -7.25 -8.83 -9.65
C LEU A 324 -6.66 -9.44 -10.93
N THR A 325 -5.43 -9.94 -10.82
CA THR A 325 -4.84 -10.80 -11.87
C THR A 325 -5.54 -12.15 -11.90
N PRO A 326 -5.49 -12.91 -13.02
CA PRO A 326 -6.12 -14.23 -13.12
C PRO A 326 -5.68 -15.19 -12.01
N GLU A 327 -4.40 -15.16 -11.65
CA GLU A 327 -3.83 -15.99 -10.58
C GLU A 327 -4.41 -15.62 -9.21
N SER A 328 -4.60 -14.31 -8.97
CA SER A 328 -5.17 -13.82 -7.71
C SER A 328 -6.68 -14.07 -7.63
N GLU A 329 -7.41 -14.01 -8.77
CA GLU A 329 -8.81 -14.42 -8.84
C GLU A 329 -8.97 -15.91 -8.50
N ALA A 330 -8.11 -16.77 -9.04
CA ALA A 330 -8.13 -18.20 -8.73
C ALA A 330 -7.89 -18.47 -7.23
N LEU A 331 -6.99 -17.71 -6.58
CA LEU A 331 -6.79 -17.79 -5.14
C LEU A 331 -8.00 -17.28 -4.35
N LEU A 332 -8.64 -16.20 -4.81
CA LEU A 332 -9.85 -15.68 -4.19
C LEU A 332 -10.98 -16.72 -4.24
N ASP A 333 -11.10 -17.46 -5.35
CA ASP A 333 -12.06 -18.56 -5.48
C ASP A 333 -11.77 -19.72 -4.50
N VAL A 334 -10.51 -19.99 -4.20
CA VAL A 334 -10.14 -20.95 -3.14
C VAL A 334 -10.62 -20.46 -1.78
N LEU A 335 -10.40 -19.16 -1.46
CA LEU A 335 -10.88 -18.56 -0.21
C LEU A 335 -12.41 -18.54 -0.11
N ALA A 336 -13.10 -18.31 -1.22
CA ALA A 336 -14.56 -18.39 -1.29
C ALA A 336 -15.06 -19.80 -0.96
N ARG A 337 -14.50 -20.83 -1.60
CA ARG A 337 -14.86 -22.23 -1.32
C ARG A 337 -14.56 -22.66 0.10
N ALA A 338 -13.54 -22.08 0.72
CA ALA A 338 -13.19 -22.31 2.12
C ALA A 338 -14.11 -21.56 3.11
N GLY A 339 -15.03 -20.72 2.63
CA GLY A 339 -15.88 -19.89 3.48
C GLY A 339 -15.13 -18.81 4.24
N ILE A 340 -14.05 -18.30 3.63
CA ILE A 340 -13.22 -17.21 4.14
C ILE A 340 -13.57 -15.89 3.48
N TRP A 341 -13.82 -15.87 2.16
CA TRP A 341 -14.23 -14.68 1.42
C TRP A 341 -15.68 -14.79 0.93
N PHE A 342 -16.39 -13.66 0.98
CA PHE A 342 -17.77 -13.48 0.60
C PHE A 342 -17.94 -12.27 -0.31
N GLY A 343 -18.92 -12.32 -1.21
CA GLY A 343 -19.22 -11.21 -2.13
C GLY A 343 -20.01 -10.08 -1.49
N THR A 344 -20.66 -10.33 -0.34
CA THR A 344 -21.52 -9.36 0.34
C THR A 344 -21.19 -9.26 1.84
N ALA A 345 -21.55 -8.13 2.41
CA ALA A 345 -21.36 -7.84 3.83
C ALA A 345 -22.27 -8.72 4.71
N GLU A 346 -23.48 -8.98 4.26
CA GLU A 346 -24.48 -9.77 4.97
C GLU A 346 -24.06 -11.24 5.07
N GLU A 347 -23.56 -11.83 3.99
CA GLU A 347 -23.05 -13.21 3.98
C GLU A 347 -21.87 -13.35 4.94
N ALA A 348 -20.95 -12.36 4.92
CA ALA A 348 -19.82 -12.33 5.83
C ALA A 348 -20.27 -12.20 7.30
N ALA A 349 -21.24 -11.33 7.60
CA ALA A 349 -21.80 -11.20 8.94
C ALA A 349 -22.51 -12.48 9.40
N ALA A 350 -23.26 -13.13 8.52
CA ALA A 350 -23.90 -14.42 8.78
C ALA A 350 -22.84 -15.49 9.12
N LYS A 351 -21.75 -15.54 8.34
CA LYS A 351 -20.62 -16.43 8.64
C LYS A 351 -19.99 -16.15 9.98
N VAL A 352 -19.75 -14.90 10.32
CA VAL A 352 -19.20 -14.48 11.64
C VAL A 352 -20.14 -14.92 12.76
N ASN A 353 -21.44 -14.69 12.64
CA ASN A 353 -22.42 -15.14 13.64
C ASN A 353 -22.41 -16.66 13.81
N GLN A 354 -22.25 -17.41 12.71
CA GLN A 354 -22.22 -18.87 12.72
C GLN A 354 -20.97 -19.44 13.43
N VAL A 355 -19.79 -18.89 13.12
CA VAL A 355 -18.51 -19.49 13.55
C VAL A 355 -17.98 -18.89 14.85
N TRP A 356 -18.66 -17.91 15.44
CA TRP A 356 -18.10 -17.17 16.57
C TRP A 356 -17.71 -18.05 17.75
N GLU A 357 -18.51 -19.08 18.08
CA GLU A 357 -18.22 -19.95 19.22
C GLU A 357 -17.06 -20.91 18.94
N ASP A 358 -16.87 -21.31 17.68
CA ASP A 358 -15.76 -22.16 17.22
C ASP A 358 -15.25 -21.68 15.85
N PRO A 359 -14.32 -20.71 15.81
CA PRO A 359 -13.86 -20.09 14.58
C PRO A 359 -12.73 -20.84 13.86
N VAL A 360 -12.33 -22.05 14.34
CA VAL A 360 -11.22 -22.86 13.80
C VAL A 360 -11.74 -24.15 13.18
#